data_0475b600cd92d7782382295fc0ac9f10
#
_entry.id   0475b600cd92d7782382295fc0ac9f10
#
_cell.length_a   1.000
_cell.length_b   1.000
_cell.length_c   1.000
_cell.angle_alpha   90.00
_cell.angle_beta   90.00
_cell.angle_gamma   90.00
#
_symmetry.space_group_name_H-M   'P 1'
#
loop_
_entity.id
_entity.type
_entity.pdbx_description
1 polymer ?
#
loop_
_entity_poly.entity_id
_entity_poly.type
_entity_poly.pdbx_seq_one_letter_code
_entity_poly.pdbx_strand_id
1 'polypeptide(L)'
;MDEVFKALADASRRSLLDRLHANNGQTLNELCEGLDMTRQAVTKHLAILEDANLVTTIRHGREKLHYLNPVPIHQIGERWIRKFERAKLTALSELKKQLEKRDE
;
A
#
# COMPACT_ATOMS: atom_id res chain seq x y z
N MET A 1 -11.55 1.04 -9.48
CA MET A 1 -10.58 -0.03 -9.16
C MET A 1 -9.32 0.02 -10.03
N ASP A 2 -9.44 0.42 -11.28
CA ASP A 2 -8.26 0.50 -12.17
C ASP A 2 -7.22 1.50 -11.69
N GLU A 3 -7.63 2.65 -11.17
CA GLU A 3 -6.71 3.63 -10.59
C GLU A 3 -5.92 3.06 -9.42
N VAL A 4 -6.56 2.19 -8.63
CA VAL A 4 -5.90 1.53 -7.49
C VAL A 4 -4.79 0.61 -8.00
N PHE A 5 -5.08 -0.22 -8.99
CA PHE A 5 -4.07 -1.13 -9.56
C PHE A 5 -2.93 -0.37 -10.21
N LYS A 6 -3.24 0.70 -10.96
CA LYS A 6 -2.20 1.54 -11.57
C LYS A 6 -1.30 2.19 -10.52
N ALA A 7 -1.90 2.70 -9.45
CA ALA A 7 -1.14 3.30 -8.36
C ALA A 7 -0.23 2.27 -7.68
N LEU A 8 -0.73 1.05 -7.46
CA LEU A 8 0.04 -0.02 -6.82
C LEU A 8 1.09 -0.65 -7.75
N ALA A 9 1.02 -0.41 -9.04
CA ALA A 9 1.96 -1.00 -10.00
C ALA A 9 3.37 -0.41 -9.96
N ASP A 10 3.57 0.70 -9.28
CA ASP A 10 4.85 1.40 -9.20
C ASP A 10 5.54 1.13 -7.86
N ALA A 11 6.81 0.72 -7.93
CA ALA A 11 7.59 0.37 -6.73
C ALA A 11 7.78 1.56 -5.79
N SER A 12 7.99 2.76 -6.33
CA SER A 12 8.16 3.96 -5.52
C SER A 12 6.89 4.29 -4.74
N ARG A 13 5.74 4.14 -5.38
CA ARG A 13 4.45 4.36 -4.71
C ARG A 13 4.19 3.33 -3.63
N ARG A 14 4.51 2.06 -3.88
CA ARG A 14 4.41 1.03 -2.84
C ARG A 14 5.32 1.33 -1.66
N SER A 15 6.53 1.84 -1.92
CA SER A 15 7.47 2.25 -0.87
C SER A 15 6.89 3.37 0.00
N LEU A 16 6.21 4.35 -0.61
CA LEU A 16 5.54 5.42 0.14
C LEU A 16 4.40 4.88 1.01
N LEU A 17 3.63 3.93 0.49
CA LEU A 17 2.58 3.28 1.28
C LEU A 17 3.17 2.49 2.44
N ASP A 18 4.28 1.80 2.23
CA ASP A 18 4.98 1.08 3.31
C ASP A 18 5.44 2.03 4.42
N ARG A 19 5.95 3.20 4.05
CA ARG A 19 6.35 4.23 5.01
C ARG A 19 5.17 4.72 5.84
N LEU A 20 4.04 4.96 5.19
CA LEU A 20 2.82 5.39 5.88
C LEU A 20 2.25 4.27 6.76
N HIS A 21 2.34 3.03 6.31
CA HIS A 21 1.93 1.89 7.12
C HIS A 21 2.76 1.79 8.41
N ALA A 22 4.06 2.01 8.30
CA ALA A 22 4.95 1.99 9.46
C ALA A 22 4.73 3.19 10.39
N ASN A 23 4.41 4.37 9.83
CA ASN A 23 4.23 5.60 10.59
C ASN A 23 3.25 6.52 9.85
N ASN A 24 1.97 6.45 10.18
CA ASN A 24 0.94 7.30 9.59
C ASN A 24 1.05 8.74 10.07
N GLY A 25 0.51 9.66 9.28
CA GLY A 25 0.47 11.08 9.64
C GLY A 25 1.76 11.82 9.34
N GLN A 26 2.46 11.44 8.28
CA GLN A 26 3.70 12.08 7.88
C GLN A 26 3.47 13.27 6.95
N THR A 27 4.30 14.30 7.12
CA THR A 27 4.38 15.44 6.20
C THR A 27 5.12 15.04 4.93
N LEU A 28 5.04 15.87 3.90
CA LEU A 28 5.83 15.69 2.67
C LEU A 28 7.33 15.64 2.98
N ASN A 29 7.81 16.53 3.85
CA ASN A 29 9.22 16.56 4.22
C ASN A 29 9.67 15.24 4.86
N GLU A 30 8.88 14.71 5.78
CA GLU A 30 9.18 13.43 6.43
C GLU A 30 9.18 12.27 5.42
N LEU A 31 8.24 12.28 4.48
CA LEU A 31 8.17 11.25 3.44
C LEU A 31 9.33 11.32 2.45
N CYS A 32 9.91 12.51 2.26
CA CYS A 32 11.08 12.68 1.38
C CYS A 32 12.38 12.20 2.02
N GLU A 33 12.45 12.11 3.34
CA GLU A 33 13.66 11.73 4.05
C GLU A 33 14.09 10.31 3.69
N GLY A 34 15.37 10.15 3.33
CA GLY A 34 15.94 8.84 3.04
C GLY A 34 15.49 8.21 1.73
N LEU A 35 14.70 8.91 0.92
CA LEU A 35 14.29 8.43 -0.40
C LEU A 35 15.23 8.97 -1.48
N ASP A 36 15.59 8.10 -2.42
CA ASP A 36 16.39 8.47 -3.59
C ASP A 36 15.49 9.02 -4.70
N MET A 37 14.72 10.05 -4.37
CA MET A 37 13.78 10.71 -5.27
C MET A 37 13.75 12.19 -4.96
N THR A 38 13.49 12.99 -5.98
CA THR A 38 13.27 14.43 -5.80
C THR A 38 11.96 14.69 -5.08
N ARG A 39 11.87 15.83 -4.41
CA ARG A 39 10.63 16.28 -3.77
C ARG A 39 9.47 16.36 -4.78
N GLN A 40 9.76 16.80 -5.99
CA GLN A 40 8.76 16.87 -7.07
C GLN A 40 8.24 15.49 -7.45
N ALA A 41 9.12 14.48 -7.52
CA ALA A 41 8.73 13.11 -7.81
C ALA A 41 7.84 12.54 -6.70
N VAL A 42 8.21 12.75 -5.44
CA VAL A 42 7.40 12.32 -4.29
C VAL A 42 6.02 12.97 -4.34
N THR A 43 5.95 14.27 -4.64
CA THR A 43 4.68 15.01 -4.75
C THR A 43 3.78 14.40 -5.84
N LYS A 44 4.35 14.07 -7.00
CA LYS A 44 3.60 13.44 -8.09
C LYS A 44 3.08 12.06 -7.71
N HIS A 45 3.91 11.25 -7.07
CA HIS A 45 3.50 9.92 -6.59
C HIS A 45 2.38 10.02 -5.56
N LEU A 46 2.48 10.96 -4.63
CA LEU A 46 1.44 11.17 -3.62
C LEU A 46 0.13 11.61 -4.26
N ALA A 47 0.17 12.47 -5.28
CA ALA A 47 -1.03 12.89 -6.00
C ALA A 47 -1.75 11.70 -6.64
N ILE A 48 -1.00 10.78 -7.25
CA ILE A 48 -1.57 9.57 -7.85
C ILE A 48 -2.19 8.68 -6.77
N LEU A 49 -1.53 8.54 -5.62
CA LEU A 49 -2.05 7.75 -4.50
C LEU A 49 -3.32 8.38 -3.90
N GLU A 50 -3.36 9.71 -3.80
CA GLU A 50 -4.54 10.44 -3.33
C GLU A 50 -5.71 10.27 -4.31
N ASP A 51 -5.47 10.39 -5.61
CA ASP A 51 -6.48 10.21 -6.65
C ASP A 51 -7.06 8.79 -6.66
N ALA A 52 -6.23 7.80 -6.33
CA ALA A 52 -6.66 6.41 -6.19
C ALA A 52 -7.31 6.11 -4.84
N ASN A 53 -7.44 7.11 -3.97
CA ASN A 53 -8.00 6.98 -2.62
C ASN A 53 -7.19 6.04 -1.71
N LEU A 54 -5.91 5.85 -2.01
CA LEU A 54 -4.98 5.04 -1.19
C LEU A 54 -4.30 5.87 -0.12
N VAL A 55 -4.28 7.19 -0.29
CA VAL A 55 -3.76 8.15 0.68
C VAL A 55 -4.83 9.20 0.94
N THR A 56 -5.07 9.47 2.21
CA THR A 56 -5.94 10.54 2.69
C THR A 56 -5.08 11.58 3.38
N THR A 57 -5.42 12.85 3.23
CA THR A 57 -4.67 13.92 3.86
C THR A 57 -5.53 14.70 4.83
N ILE A 58 -4.90 15.15 5.91
CA ILE A 58 -5.53 16.01 6.91
C ILE A 58 -4.62 17.21 7.11
N ARG A 59 -5.21 18.41 7.06
CA ARG A 59 -4.46 19.64 7.33
C ARG A 59 -4.36 19.84 8.84
N HIS A 60 -3.14 20.08 9.30
CA HIS A 60 -2.85 20.38 10.71
C HIS A 60 -1.96 21.63 10.76
N GLY A 61 -2.57 22.78 11.03
CA GLY A 61 -1.89 24.06 10.92
C GLY A 61 -1.50 24.34 9.48
N ARG A 62 -0.22 24.60 9.25
CA ARG A 62 0.34 24.82 7.89
C ARG A 62 0.76 23.54 7.21
N GLU A 63 0.73 22.44 7.93
CA GLU A 63 1.19 21.15 7.44
C GLU A 63 0.05 20.30 6.91
N LYS A 64 0.35 19.49 5.92
CA LYS A 64 -0.54 18.48 5.36
C LYS A 64 0.00 17.12 5.76
N LEU A 65 -0.77 16.39 6.55
CA LEU A 65 -0.40 15.07 7.04
C LEU A 65 -1.01 14.00 6.16
N HIS A 66 -0.22 12.99 5.81
CA HIS A 66 -0.61 11.92 4.90
C HIS A 66 -0.88 10.64 5.68
N TYR A 67 -1.98 9.98 5.34
CA TYR A 67 -2.41 8.74 5.98
C TYR A 67 -2.69 7.67 4.92
N LEU A 68 -2.25 6.46 5.19
CA LEU A 68 -2.63 5.31 4.38
C LEU A 68 -4.13 5.05 4.57
N ASN A 69 -4.86 4.94 3.46
CA ASN A 69 -6.24 4.48 3.47
C ASN A 69 -6.28 3.03 2.98
N PRO A 70 -6.50 2.06 3.87
CA PRO A 70 -6.47 0.64 3.47
C PRO A 70 -7.75 0.17 2.79
N VAL A 71 -8.81 0.98 2.76
CA VAL A 71 -10.12 0.56 2.25
C VAL A 71 -10.08 0.01 0.83
N PRO A 72 -9.42 0.68 -0.17
CA PRO A 72 -9.39 0.12 -1.52
C PRO A 72 -8.68 -1.24 -1.59
N ILE A 73 -7.63 -1.44 -0.79
CA ILE A 73 -6.91 -2.72 -0.72
C ILE A 73 -7.79 -3.79 -0.09
N HIS A 74 -8.51 -3.44 0.96
CA HIS A 74 -9.47 -4.33 1.60
C HIS A 74 -10.56 -4.76 0.61
N GLN A 75 -11.06 -3.84 -0.20
CA GLN A 75 -12.08 -4.15 -1.22
C GLN A 75 -11.57 -5.15 -2.26
N ILE A 76 -10.30 -5.05 -2.65
CA ILE A 76 -9.65 -6.02 -3.53
C ILE A 76 -9.66 -7.40 -2.86
N GLY A 77 -9.25 -7.48 -1.61
CA GLY A 77 -9.26 -8.71 -0.83
C GLY A 77 -10.66 -9.31 -0.73
N GLU A 78 -11.66 -8.50 -0.40
CA GLU A 78 -13.05 -8.92 -0.32
C GLU A 78 -13.54 -9.52 -1.63
N ARG A 79 -13.15 -8.94 -2.76
CA ARG A 79 -13.60 -9.38 -4.07
C ARG A 79 -13.11 -10.79 -4.45
N TRP A 80 -11.87 -11.12 -4.14
CA TRP A 80 -11.26 -12.36 -4.59
C TRP A 80 -10.96 -13.35 -3.48
N ILE A 81 -10.68 -12.88 -2.26
CA ILE A 81 -10.32 -13.74 -1.13
C ILE A 81 -11.55 -14.21 -0.36
N ARG A 82 -12.60 -13.39 -0.29
CA ARG A 82 -13.84 -13.72 0.41
C ARG A 82 -14.49 -15.02 -0.07
N LYS A 83 -14.26 -15.39 -1.33
CA LYS A 83 -14.82 -16.63 -1.91
C LYS A 83 -14.19 -17.88 -1.30
N PHE A 84 -13.08 -17.74 -0.59
CA PHE A 84 -12.39 -18.84 0.05
C PHE A 84 -12.62 -18.76 1.56
N GLU A 85 -12.96 -19.89 2.16
CA GLU A 85 -12.98 -20.01 3.60
C GLU A 85 -11.56 -19.96 4.14
N ARG A 86 -11.40 -19.37 5.32
CA ARG A 86 -10.09 -19.24 5.97
C ARG A 86 -9.34 -20.56 6.07
N ALA A 87 -10.06 -21.65 6.37
CA ALA A 87 -9.49 -22.98 6.44
C ALA A 87 -8.89 -23.42 5.10
N LYS A 88 -9.52 -23.08 3.98
CA LYS A 88 -9.01 -23.40 2.65
C LYS A 88 -7.73 -22.65 2.33
N LEU A 89 -7.64 -21.39 2.71
CA LEU A 89 -6.41 -20.58 2.53
C LEU A 89 -5.26 -21.17 3.36
N THR A 90 -5.53 -21.56 4.58
CA THR A 90 -4.54 -22.20 5.45
C THR A 90 -4.08 -23.53 4.83
N ALA A 91 -5.00 -24.35 4.34
CA ALA A 91 -4.68 -25.63 3.71
C ALA A 91 -3.79 -25.45 2.48
N LEU A 92 -4.08 -24.44 1.63
CA LEU A 92 -3.25 -24.14 0.46
C LEU A 92 -1.85 -23.69 0.85
N SER A 93 -1.73 -22.85 1.88
CA SER A 93 -0.45 -22.38 2.39
C SER A 93 0.39 -23.55 2.94
N GLU A 94 -0.22 -24.46 3.68
CA GLU A 94 0.45 -25.64 4.22
C GLU A 94 0.89 -26.58 3.11
N LEU A 95 0.06 -26.81 2.11
CA LEU A 95 0.40 -27.64 0.97
C LEU A 95 1.63 -27.09 0.23
N LYS A 96 1.67 -25.77 0.00
CA LYS A 96 2.81 -25.11 -0.63
C LYS A 96 4.10 -25.33 0.16
N LYS A 97 4.05 -25.19 1.48
CA LYS A 97 5.19 -25.41 2.35
C LYS A 97 5.70 -26.86 2.27
N GLN A 98 4.79 -27.83 2.24
CA GLN A 98 5.14 -29.24 2.12
C GLN A 98 5.81 -29.55 0.79
N LEU A 99 5.33 -28.97 -0.31
CA LEU A 99 5.91 -29.15 -1.64
C LEU A 99 7.31 -28.52 -1.72
N GLU A 100 7.51 -27.35 -1.14
CA GLU A 100 8.82 -26.69 -1.09
C GLU A 100 9.84 -27.51 -0.30
N LYS A 101 9.43 -28.17 0.79
CA LYS A 101 10.30 -29.04 1.60
C LYS A 101 10.73 -30.30 0.84
N ARG A 102 9.89 -30.84 -0.06
CA ARG A 102 10.20 -32.03 -0.83
C ARG A 102 11.28 -31.79 -1.87
N ASP A 103 11.41 -30.57 -2.34
CA ASP A 103 12.39 -30.18 -3.35
C ASP A 103 13.78 -29.90 -2.76
N GLU A 104 13.90 -29.93 -1.46
CA GLU A 104 15.18 -29.88 -0.74
C GLU A 104 15.73 -31.31 -0.58
#